data_8bc5f302b0f184f85327c8843acc2617
#
_entry.id   8bc5f302b0f184f85327c8843acc2617
#
_cell.length_a   1.000
_cell.length_b   1.000
_cell.length_c   1.000
_cell.angle_alpha   90.00
_cell.angle_beta   90.00
_cell.angle_gamma   90.00
#
_symmetry.space_group_name_H-M   'P 1'
#
loop_
_entity.id
_entity.type
_entity.pdbx_description
1 polymer ?
#
loop_
_entity_poly.entity_id
_entity_poly.type
_entity_poly.pdbx_seq_one_letter_code
_entity_poly.pdbx_strand_id
1 'polypeptide(L)'
;GFEAGMDDVEHHPHTYWFSRYPAGREATIWTGEKDVKFGNSTPYPVLIQAWVSGEEVHVRLWSTRYYEVSITSGEKTDYRPVKTVTASGPGCEAYSGGNAGFDITVTRSRKAPDKTVPDDVLTTKYEADNRIVCSK
;
A
#
# COMPACT_ATOMS: atom_id res chain seq x y z
N GLY A 1 -1.44 5.69 8.88
CA GLY A 1 -0.57 5.10 9.93
C GLY A 1 0.91 5.22 9.58
N PHE A 2 1.32 4.73 8.43
CA PHE A 2 2.73 4.75 8.00
C PHE A 2 3.29 6.17 7.90
N GLU A 3 2.59 7.06 7.24
CA GLU A 3 2.99 8.46 7.07
C GLU A 3 2.88 9.28 8.37
N ALA A 4 2.02 8.85 9.28
CA ALA A 4 1.89 9.46 10.60
C ALA A 4 2.94 8.98 11.63
N GLY A 5 3.83 8.07 11.24
CA GLY A 5 4.89 7.53 12.11
C GLY A 5 4.43 6.46 13.09
N MET A 6 3.24 5.86 12.91
CA MET A 6 2.75 4.76 13.75
C MET A 6 3.65 3.53 13.63
N ASP A 7 3.69 2.72 14.69
CA ASP A 7 4.49 1.50 14.74
C ASP A 7 3.77 0.32 14.07
N ASP A 8 4.52 -0.68 13.66
CA ASP A 8 4.03 -1.98 13.17
C ASP A 8 2.85 -1.87 12.18
N VAL A 9 2.92 -0.88 11.29
CA VAL A 9 1.85 -0.65 10.30
C VAL A 9 1.82 -1.81 9.33
N GLU A 10 0.70 -2.53 9.30
CA GLU A 10 0.49 -3.62 8.35
C GLU A 10 0.52 -3.10 6.93
N HIS A 11 1.23 -3.83 6.08
CA HIS A 11 1.38 -3.55 4.66
C HIS A 11 0.74 -4.67 3.85
N HIS A 12 -0.33 -4.34 3.14
CA HIS A 12 -1.09 -5.27 2.30
C HIS A 12 -1.22 -4.70 0.89
N PRO A 13 -0.18 -4.84 0.05
CA PRO A 13 -0.22 -4.29 -1.30
C PRO A 13 -1.31 -4.96 -2.13
N HIS A 14 -1.89 -4.21 -3.05
CA HIS A 14 -2.77 -4.77 -4.07
C HIS A 14 -1.96 -5.68 -5.01
N THR A 15 -2.62 -6.63 -5.71
CA THR A 15 -1.96 -7.58 -6.62
C THR A 15 -1.13 -6.88 -7.68
N TYR A 16 -1.63 -5.76 -8.21
CA TYR A 16 -0.91 -4.87 -9.11
C TYR A 16 -1.13 -3.41 -8.70
N TRP A 17 -0.18 -2.56 -9.09
CA TRP A 17 -0.21 -1.17 -8.69
C TRP A 17 -1.14 -0.32 -9.55
N PHE A 18 -1.86 0.60 -8.90
CA PHE A 18 -2.65 1.64 -9.53
C PHE A 18 -2.06 3.03 -9.26
N SER A 19 -2.16 3.94 -10.22
CA SER A 19 -1.63 5.31 -10.09
C SER A 19 -2.38 6.20 -9.08
N ARG A 20 -3.40 5.67 -8.40
CA ARG A 20 -4.20 6.41 -7.40
C ARG A 20 -3.46 6.66 -6.09
N TYR A 21 -2.36 5.95 -5.83
CA TYR A 21 -1.57 6.02 -4.61
C TYR A 21 -0.09 5.82 -4.90
N PRO A 22 0.81 6.31 -4.02
CA PRO A 22 2.24 6.04 -4.15
C PRO A 22 2.52 4.54 -4.03
N ALA A 23 3.31 3.99 -4.96
CA ALA A 23 3.66 2.58 -4.95
C ALA A 23 4.36 2.18 -3.65
N GLY A 24 4.03 1.01 -3.11
CA GLY A 24 4.61 0.44 -1.90
C GLY A 24 4.14 1.08 -0.59
N ARG A 25 3.07 1.89 -0.60
CA ARG A 25 2.56 2.56 0.60
C ARG A 25 1.10 2.25 0.91
N GLU A 26 0.46 1.49 0.05
CA GLU A 26 -0.94 1.13 0.21
C GLU A 26 -1.13 -0.06 1.15
N ALA A 27 -2.34 -0.15 1.69
CA ALA A 27 -2.81 -1.32 2.39
C ALA A 27 -4.24 -1.64 1.95
N THR A 28 -4.43 -2.81 1.36
CA THR A 28 -5.74 -3.29 0.95
C THR A 28 -6.57 -3.63 2.18
N ILE A 29 -7.79 -3.11 2.23
CA ILE A 29 -8.81 -3.45 3.23
C ILE A 29 -9.93 -4.24 2.54
N TRP A 30 -10.37 -5.31 3.18
CA TRP A 30 -11.51 -6.12 2.73
C TRP A 30 -12.38 -6.47 3.94
N THR A 31 -13.55 -5.89 4.00
CA THR A 31 -14.46 -6.04 5.14
C THR A 31 -14.68 -7.51 5.51
N GLY A 32 -14.39 -7.86 6.76
CA GLY A 32 -14.50 -9.20 7.29
C GLY A 32 -13.33 -10.14 6.98
N GLU A 33 -12.39 -9.73 6.10
CA GLU A 33 -11.28 -10.57 5.66
C GLU A 33 -9.91 -9.94 5.99
N LYS A 34 -9.77 -8.64 5.79
CA LYS A 34 -8.48 -7.96 5.92
C LYS A 34 -8.63 -6.55 6.48
N ASP A 35 -8.04 -6.33 7.62
CA ASP A 35 -7.93 -5.02 8.29
C ASP A 35 -6.53 -4.43 8.08
N VAL A 36 -6.37 -3.16 8.44
CA VAL A 36 -5.07 -2.50 8.59
C VAL A 36 -4.88 -2.16 10.06
N LYS A 37 -3.86 -2.75 10.67
CA LYS A 37 -3.49 -2.51 12.06
C LYS A 37 -2.21 -1.72 12.15
N PHE A 38 -2.08 -0.97 13.23
CA PHE A 38 -0.84 -0.27 13.59
C PHE A 38 -0.75 -0.09 15.11
N GLY A 39 0.47 0.05 15.60
CA GLY A 39 0.76 0.32 17.01
C GLY A 39 1.00 1.80 17.26
N ASN A 40 0.95 2.20 18.53
CA ASN A 40 1.32 3.53 18.99
C ASN A 40 2.24 3.43 20.19
N SER A 41 3.54 3.61 19.99
CA SER A 41 4.56 3.65 21.06
C SER A 41 4.92 5.08 21.50
N THR A 42 4.18 6.08 21.03
CA THR A 42 4.36 7.46 21.50
C THR A 42 3.73 7.64 22.89
N PRO A 43 4.18 8.61 23.69
CA PRO A 43 3.54 8.91 24.98
C PRO A 43 2.17 9.61 24.85
N TYR A 44 1.68 9.83 23.66
CA TYR A 44 0.45 10.58 23.39
C TYR A 44 -0.65 9.68 22.82
N PRO A 45 -1.91 9.89 23.21
CA PRO A 45 -3.03 9.17 22.62
C PRO A 45 -3.22 9.56 21.15
N VAL A 46 -3.81 8.64 20.37
CA VAL A 46 -4.16 8.86 18.97
C VAL A 46 -5.68 8.77 18.82
N LEU A 47 -6.30 9.80 18.27
CA LEU A 47 -7.70 9.79 17.88
C LEU A 47 -7.81 9.50 16.37
N ILE A 48 -8.55 8.47 16.02
CA ILE A 48 -8.87 8.13 14.62
C ILE A 48 -10.24 8.74 14.30
N GLN A 49 -10.29 9.60 13.31
CA GLN A 49 -11.51 10.17 12.77
C GLN A 49 -11.71 9.68 11.34
N ALA A 50 -12.88 9.13 11.03
CA ALA A 50 -13.23 8.71 9.68
C ALA A 50 -14.61 9.25 9.29
N TRP A 51 -14.76 9.65 8.03
CA TRP A 51 -16.05 10.13 7.49
C TRP A 51 -16.09 9.91 5.98
N VAL A 52 -17.29 9.95 5.42
CA VAL A 52 -17.53 9.89 3.98
C VAL A 52 -18.00 11.27 3.52
N SER A 53 -17.48 11.74 2.38
CA SER A 53 -17.92 12.97 1.74
C SER A 53 -18.01 12.73 0.23
N GLY A 54 -19.20 12.76 -0.33
CA GLY A 54 -19.43 12.32 -1.71
C GLY A 54 -19.07 10.83 -1.88
N GLU A 55 -18.19 10.53 -2.83
CA GLU A 55 -17.68 9.18 -3.10
C GLU A 55 -16.31 8.92 -2.45
N GLU A 56 -15.84 9.82 -1.59
CA GLU A 56 -14.53 9.73 -0.97
C GLU A 56 -14.63 9.33 0.51
N VAL A 57 -13.74 8.44 0.93
CA VAL A 57 -13.53 8.08 2.34
C VAL A 57 -12.33 8.87 2.85
N HIS A 58 -12.55 9.58 3.93
CA HIS A 58 -11.52 10.37 4.61
C HIS A 58 -11.17 9.72 5.94
N VAL A 59 -9.87 9.60 6.21
CA VAL A 59 -9.36 9.13 7.50
C VAL A 59 -8.30 10.11 8.00
N ARG A 60 -8.42 10.51 9.26
CA ARG A 60 -7.48 11.43 9.90
C ARG A 60 -7.03 10.91 11.25
N LEU A 61 -5.74 10.99 11.51
CA LEU A 61 -5.15 10.70 12.81
C LEU A 61 -4.81 12.03 13.51
N TRP A 62 -5.28 12.17 14.73
CA TRP A 62 -4.99 13.33 15.58
C TRP A 62 -4.14 12.89 16.77
N SER A 63 -3.03 13.57 17.00
CA SER A 63 -2.16 13.37 18.15
C SER A 63 -1.22 14.56 18.34
N THR A 64 -0.49 14.59 19.45
CA THR A 64 0.67 15.45 19.61
C THR A 64 1.83 14.89 18.78
N ARG A 65 2.47 15.73 17.98
CA ARG A 65 3.60 15.31 17.14
C ARG A 65 4.76 14.85 18.01
N TYR A 66 5.20 13.61 17.81
CA TYR A 66 6.32 13.02 18.51
C TYR A 66 7.46 12.65 17.56
N TYR A 67 7.14 12.08 16.40
CA TYR A 67 8.13 11.77 15.37
C TYR A 67 8.26 12.86 14.30
N GLU A 68 9.48 13.08 13.88
CA GLU A 68 9.77 13.65 12.56
C GLU A 68 9.91 12.49 11.59
N VAL A 69 9.02 12.43 10.60
CA VAL A 69 8.92 11.31 9.66
C VAL A 69 9.37 11.75 8.29
N SER A 70 10.26 10.99 7.68
CA SER A 70 10.61 11.12 6.27
C SER A 70 10.43 9.80 5.54
N ILE A 71 9.95 9.85 4.29
CA ILE A 71 9.69 8.67 3.48
C ILE A 71 10.35 8.86 2.13
N THR A 72 11.20 7.90 1.75
CA THR A 72 11.88 7.86 0.47
C THR A 72 11.44 6.62 -0.29
N SER A 73 11.00 6.80 -1.54
CA SER A 73 10.73 5.71 -2.46
C SER A 73 11.93 5.52 -3.37
N GLY A 74 12.41 4.27 -3.48
CA GLY A 74 13.40 3.89 -4.47
C GLY A 74 12.83 3.92 -5.89
N GLU A 75 13.67 3.60 -6.84
CA GLU A 75 13.25 3.41 -8.23
C GLU A 75 12.52 2.08 -8.40
N LYS A 76 11.69 2.01 -9.44
CA LYS A 76 11.05 0.76 -9.86
C LYS A 76 12.07 -0.12 -10.56
N THR A 77 12.20 -1.36 -10.12
CA THR A 77 13.12 -2.36 -10.67
C THR A 77 12.38 -3.64 -11.07
N ASP A 78 13.09 -4.60 -11.63
CA ASP A 78 12.59 -5.95 -11.93
C ASP A 78 11.24 -5.95 -12.70
N TYR A 79 11.19 -5.16 -13.75
CA TYR A 79 9.98 -5.02 -14.57
C TYR A 79 9.52 -6.34 -15.17
N ARG A 80 8.24 -6.64 -15.02
CA ARG A 80 7.54 -7.80 -15.59
C ARG A 80 6.58 -7.32 -16.67
N PRO A 81 6.82 -7.64 -17.95
CA PRO A 81 5.94 -7.20 -19.04
C PRO A 81 4.54 -7.84 -18.92
N VAL A 82 3.54 -7.12 -19.39
CA VAL A 82 2.18 -7.66 -19.56
C VAL A 82 2.22 -8.79 -20.57
N LYS A 83 1.64 -9.94 -20.21
CA LYS A 83 1.49 -11.12 -21.06
C LYS A 83 0.05 -11.30 -21.48
N THR A 84 -0.18 -12.04 -22.57
CA THR A 84 -1.50 -12.52 -22.92
C THR A 84 -1.68 -13.92 -22.34
N VAL A 85 -2.74 -14.10 -21.55
CA VAL A 85 -3.13 -15.38 -20.94
C VAL A 85 -4.43 -15.81 -21.61
N THR A 86 -4.47 -17.05 -22.12
CA THR A 86 -5.69 -17.63 -22.63
C THR A 86 -6.40 -18.38 -21.52
N ALA A 87 -7.64 -18.02 -21.24
CA ALA A 87 -8.53 -18.70 -20.30
C ALA A 87 -9.71 -19.32 -21.04
N SER A 88 -10.34 -20.34 -20.48
CA SER A 88 -11.51 -21.01 -21.06
C SER A 88 -12.54 -21.29 -19.99
N GLY A 89 -13.78 -21.49 -20.40
CA GLY A 89 -14.89 -21.86 -19.53
C GLY A 89 -16.01 -20.82 -19.45
N PRO A 90 -17.18 -21.18 -18.91
CA PRO A 90 -18.39 -20.36 -18.95
C PRO A 90 -18.33 -19.06 -18.12
N GLY A 91 -17.33 -18.91 -17.27
CA GLY A 91 -17.09 -17.69 -16.47
C GLY A 91 -15.90 -16.86 -16.94
N CYS A 92 -15.35 -17.15 -18.14
CA CYS A 92 -14.22 -16.36 -18.64
C CYS A 92 -14.67 -14.96 -19.06
N GLU A 93 -14.04 -13.95 -18.47
CA GLU A 93 -14.19 -12.55 -18.86
C GLU A 93 -12.92 -12.06 -19.53
N ALA A 94 -13.04 -11.58 -20.77
CA ALA A 94 -11.91 -11.01 -21.49
C ALA A 94 -11.50 -9.68 -20.86
N TYR A 95 -10.19 -9.49 -20.74
CA TYR A 95 -9.62 -8.28 -20.15
C TYR A 95 -8.44 -7.77 -21.00
N SER A 96 -8.42 -6.48 -21.28
CA SER A 96 -7.40 -5.87 -22.14
C SER A 96 -6.00 -5.87 -21.58
N GLY A 97 -5.84 -6.12 -20.27
CA GLY A 97 -4.61 -5.94 -19.53
C GLY A 97 -4.42 -4.49 -19.06
N GLY A 98 -3.46 -4.32 -18.18
CA GLY A 98 -3.14 -3.03 -17.57
C GLY A 98 -1.63 -2.76 -17.55
N ASN A 99 -1.06 -2.57 -16.36
CA ASN A 99 0.31 -2.15 -16.17
C ASN A 99 1.30 -3.32 -16.07
N ALA A 100 2.56 -3.07 -16.46
CA ALA A 100 3.66 -3.97 -16.14
C ALA A 100 3.85 -4.09 -14.63
N GLY A 101 4.29 -5.26 -14.15
CA GLY A 101 4.73 -5.45 -12.79
C GLY A 101 6.14 -4.89 -12.57
N PHE A 102 6.48 -4.63 -11.32
CA PHE A 102 7.81 -4.15 -10.90
C PHE A 102 8.02 -4.37 -9.41
N ASP A 103 9.25 -4.24 -8.95
CA ASP A 103 9.59 -4.18 -7.54
C ASP A 103 9.88 -2.73 -7.14
N ILE A 104 9.56 -2.38 -5.90
CA ILE A 104 9.88 -1.08 -5.32
C ILE A 104 10.20 -1.23 -3.83
N THR A 105 11.19 -0.48 -3.36
CA THR A 105 11.53 -0.39 -1.95
C THR A 105 11.21 1.01 -1.44
N VAL A 106 10.50 1.08 -0.32
CA VAL A 106 10.18 2.33 0.39
C VAL A 106 10.84 2.28 1.75
N THR A 107 11.58 3.33 2.08
CA THR A 107 12.21 3.51 3.39
C THR A 107 11.51 4.61 4.15
N ARG A 108 11.08 4.32 5.38
CA ARG A 108 10.57 5.30 6.32
C ARG A 108 11.56 5.49 7.46
N SER A 109 12.05 6.71 7.64
CA SER A 109 12.86 7.10 8.78
C SER A 109 12.03 7.89 9.78
N ARG A 110 12.17 7.57 11.07
CA ARG A 110 11.48 8.24 12.17
C ARG A 110 12.50 8.75 13.18
N LYS A 111 12.50 10.04 13.45
CA LYS A 111 13.35 10.65 14.45
C LYS A 111 12.52 11.05 15.67
N ALA A 112 12.81 10.47 16.81
CA ALA A 112 12.21 10.82 18.09
C ALA A 112 13.13 11.77 18.88
N PRO A 113 12.59 12.60 19.80
CA PRO A 113 13.41 13.52 20.60
C PRO A 113 14.32 12.82 21.62
N ASP A 114 13.98 11.62 22.04
CA ASP A 114 14.56 10.90 23.18
C ASP A 114 15.08 9.50 22.87
N LYS A 115 14.92 9.01 21.63
CA LYS A 115 15.39 7.66 21.25
C LYS A 115 15.76 7.56 19.78
N THR A 116 16.63 6.61 19.46
CA THR A 116 16.89 6.20 18.10
C THR A 116 15.84 5.18 17.67
N VAL A 117 15.25 5.38 16.52
CA VAL A 117 14.27 4.46 15.90
C VAL A 117 14.89 3.92 14.63
N PRO A 118 14.96 2.60 14.44
CA PRO A 118 15.42 2.01 13.19
C PRO A 118 14.52 2.43 12.02
N ASP A 119 15.10 2.49 10.83
CA ASP A 119 14.34 2.70 9.61
C ASP A 119 13.45 1.48 9.30
N ASP A 120 12.26 1.75 8.82
CA ASP A 120 11.38 0.72 8.27
C ASP A 120 11.62 0.63 6.76
N VAL A 121 11.97 -0.57 6.29
CA VAL A 121 12.21 -0.83 4.87
C VAL A 121 11.16 -1.81 4.35
N LEU A 122 10.33 -1.34 3.44
CA LEU A 122 9.26 -2.13 2.80
C LEU A 122 9.63 -2.39 1.34
N THR A 123 9.75 -3.65 0.97
CA THR A 123 9.91 -4.05 -0.43
C THR A 123 8.61 -4.68 -0.92
N THR A 124 8.05 -4.11 -1.97
CA THR A 124 6.79 -4.55 -2.57
C THR A 124 7.05 -5.06 -3.98
N LYS A 125 6.51 -6.22 -4.26
CA LYS A 125 6.53 -6.85 -5.58
C LYS A 125 5.14 -6.79 -6.20
N TYR A 126 5.00 -6.04 -7.29
CA TYR A 126 3.76 -5.98 -8.07
C TYR A 126 3.83 -6.93 -9.26
N GLU A 127 2.85 -7.79 -9.39
CA GLU A 127 2.70 -8.61 -10.58
C GLU A 127 2.18 -7.77 -11.77
N ALA A 128 2.41 -8.26 -13.00
CA ALA A 128 1.85 -7.64 -14.17
C ALA A 128 0.34 -7.87 -14.25
N ASP A 129 -0.40 -6.85 -14.64
CA ASP A 129 -1.83 -6.95 -14.92
C ASP A 129 -2.04 -7.51 -16.34
N ASN A 130 -2.08 -8.84 -16.43
CA ASN A 130 -2.04 -9.55 -17.70
C ASN A 130 -3.34 -9.40 -18.49
N ARG A 131 -3.21 -9.36 -19.83
CA ARG A 131 -4.33 -9.45 -20.75
C ARG A 131 -4.95 -10.84 -20.69
N ILE A 132 -6.28 -10.93 -20.64
CA ILE A 132 -7.03 -12.19 -20.69
C ILE A 132 -7.77 -12.29 -22.02
N VAL A 133 -7.57 -13.40 -22.73
CA VAL A 133 -8.29 -13.75 -23.94
C VAL A 133 -9.07 -15.04 -23.69
N CYS A 134 -10.39 -15.00 -23.89
CA CYS A 134 -11.22 -16.17 -23.71
C CYS A 134 -11.21 -17.02 -24.99
N SER A 135 -10.85 -18.31 -24.85
CA SER A 135 -11.06 -19.30 -25.91
C SER A 135 -12.47 -19.91 -25.77
N LYS A 136 -13.05 -20.23 -26.92
CA LYS A 136 -14.32 -20.98 -26.97
C LYS A 136 -14.11 -22.41 -26.53
#